data_0f58d6a27c369ed299bd67c21528c02f
#
_entry.id   0f58d6a27c369ed299bd67c21528c02f
#
_cell.length_a   1.000
_cell.length_b   1.000
_cell.length_c   1.000
_cell.angle_alpha   90.00
_cell.angle_beta   90.00
_cell.angle_gamma   90.00
#
_symmetry.space_group_name_H-M   'P 1'
#
loop_
_entity.id
_entity.type
_entity.pdbx_description
1 polymer ?
#
loop_
_entity_poly.entity_id
_entity_poly.type
_entity_poly.pdbx_seq_one_letter_code
_entity_poly.pdbx_strand_id
1 'polypeptide(L)'
;MTKILITGASGMVGKHLVDMCLQKGYFVKGTDIRYDERYSEEKYWGENFDFQHGNLNNYQRCLELVDDVDVVFQVAGVKGSPKRAAEQPNDYFTPMLQMNTNMAEAARIAGVEWYVYTSTIGVYQPAEVFKEDDVWKTFPSENDKYAGWVKRLGELQLDCFETHYGLKNYSIVRPANIYGEYDNFGEESTVIASLVKKGCNDKLLSVWGDGTPIRDFIHAEDVARGILMSYENKITEPINLGSGDGVRIRDIASIVATHYGKEIEYDVTKPNGDNKRLMDMTRADSYGFHPKVDLETGIKRVIKYYEHLQK
;
A
#
# COMPACT_ATOMS: atom_id res chain seq x y z
N MET A 1 -21.45 -14.97 9.76
CA MET A 1 -20.63 -13.71 9.83
C MET A 1 -19.42 -13.96 8.97
N THR A 2 -19.17 -13.11 7.98
CA THR A 2 -18.01 -13.25 7.08
C THR A 2 -16.70 -13.06 7.85
N LYS A 3 -15.78 -13.99 7.68
CA LYS A 3 -14.45 -14.00 8.31
C LYS A 3 -13.40 -13.54 7.31
N ILE A 4 -12.72 -12.45 7.62
CA ILE A 4 -11.74 -11.81 6.72
C ILE A 4 -10.35 -11.93 7.32
N LEU A 5 -9.41 -12.52 6.60
CA LEU A 5 -7.98 -12.45 6.91
C LEU A 5 -7.39 -11.17 6.31
N ILE A 6 -6.79 -10.32 7.13
CA ILE A 6 -6.04 -9.15 6.70
C ILE A 6 -4.56 -9.38 6.98
N THR A 7 -3.75 -9.52 5.92
CA THR A 7 -2.30 -9.61 6.06
C THR A 7 -1.68 -8.22 6.10
N GLY A 8 -0.57 -8.06 6.83
CA GLY A 8 -0.01 -6.72 7.03
C GLY A 8 -0.90 -5.84 7.92
N ALA A 9 -1.65 -6.45 8.84
CA ALA A 9 -2.62 -5.78 9.70
C ALA A 9 -1.99 -4.66 10.55
N SER A 10 -0.72 -4.79 10.92
CA SER A 10 0.03 -3.76 11.65
C SER A 10 0.62 -2.66 10.74
N GLY A 11 0.46 -2.77 9.43
CA GLY A 11 0.91 -1.79 8.45
C GLY A 11 -0.01 -0.58 8.30
N MET A 12 0.46 0.43 7.56
CA MET A 12 -0.24 1.70 7.34
C MET A 12 -1.67 1.50 6.77
N VAL A 13 -1.82 0.70 5.71
CA VAL A 13 -3.14 0.40 5.11
C VAL A 13 -3.91 -0.62 5.95
N GLY A 14 -3.22 -1.66 6.46
CA GLY A 14 -3.84 -2.75 7.21
C GLY A 14 -4.60 -2.27 8.44
N LYS A 15 -4.06 -1.29 9.17
CA LYS A 15 -4.70 -0.71 10.36
C LYS A 15 -6.04 -0.04 10.04
N HIS A 16 -6.12 0.73 8.96
CA HIS A 16 -7.38 1.34 8.51
C HIS A 16 -8.37 0.27 8.04
N LEU A 17 -7.88 -0.75 7.34
CA LEU A 17 -8.72 -1.82 6.81
C LEU A 17 -9.31 -2.68 7.93
N VAL A 18 -8.55 -2.99 8.98
CA VAL A 18 -9.04 -3.67 10.20
C VAL A 18 -10.19 -2.88 10.81
N ASP A 19 -9.99 -1.58 11.06
CA ASP A 19 -11.02 -0.72 11.67
C ASP A 19 -12.30 -0.67 10.80
N MET A 20 -12.17 -0.54 9.49
CA MET A 20 -13.31 -0.50 8.57
C MET A 20 -14.08 -1.83 8.53
N CYS A 21 -13.38 -2.95 8.53
CA CYS A 21 -14.01 -4.27 8.51
C CYS A 21 -14.76 -4.53 9.82
N LEU A 22 -14.19 -4.18 10.96
CA LEU A 22 -14.85 -4.29 12.26
C LEU A 22 -16.10 -3.41 12.35
N GLN A 23 -16.03 -2.15 11.87
CA GLN A 23 -17.18 -1.24 11.82
C GLN A 23 -18.33 -1.77 10.95
N LYS A 24 -18.04 -2.58 9.95
CA LYS A 24 -19.04 -3.25 9.10
C LYS A 24 -19.56 -4.56 9.67
N GLY A 25 -19.08 -4.98 10.84
CA GLY A 25 -19.51 -6.17 11.52
C GLY A 25 -18.92 -7.47 10.97
N TYR A 26 -17.80 -7.41 10.25
CA TYR A 26 -17.04 -8.60 9.85
C TYR A 26 -16.23 -9.15 11.04
N PHE A 27 -15.99 -10.46 11.06
CA PHE A 27 -14.94 -11.02 11.89
C PHE A 27 -13.59 -10.79 11.19
N VAL A 28 -12.61 -10.22 11.88
CA VAL A 28 -11.28 -9.92 11.34
C VAL A 28 -10.21 -10.76 12.01
N LYS A 29 -9.55 -11.61 11.23
CA LYS A 29 -8.27 -12.23 11.58
C LYS A 29 -7.15 -11.35 11.04
N GLY A 30 -6.47 -10.59 11.89
CA GLY A 30 -5.32 -9.78 11.52
C GLY A 30 -4.02 -10.57 11.62
N THR A 31 -3.10 -10.44 10.66
CA THR A 31 -1.76 -11.05 10.76
C THR A 31 -0.66 -10.11 10.31
N ASP A 32 0.46 -10.14 11.03
CA ASP A 32 1.70 -9.44 10.70
C ASP A 32 2.88 -10.16 11.34
N ILE A 33 4.11 -9.83 10.90
CA ILE A 33 5.35 -10.26 11.56
C ILE A 33 5.65 -9.46 12.82
N ARG A 34 4.96 -8.36 13.03
CA ARG A 34 5.06 -7.49 14.21
C ARG A 34 3.68 -7.33 14.84
N TYR A 35 3.61 -7.45 16.15
CA TYR A 35 2.43 -7.04 16.89
C TYR A 35 2.38 -5.51 16.99
N ASP A 36 1.19 -4.95 16.90
CA ASP A 36 0.99 -3.53 17.14
C ASP A 36 0.23 -3.33 18.46
N GLU A 37 0.80 -2.55 19.36
CA GLU A 37 0.25 -2.33 20.72
C GLU A 37 -1.16 -1.74 20.70
N ARG A 38 -1.57 -1.05 19.64
CA ARG A 38 -2.93 -0.54 19.52
C ARG A 38 -3.99 -1.65 19.52
N TYR A 39 -3.63 -2.90 19.16
CA TYR A 39 -4.54 -4.04 19.26
C TYR A 39 -4.76 -4.51 20.71
N SER A 40 -4.07 -3.89 21.68
CA SER A 40 -4.38 -4.00 23.12
C SER A 40 -5.43 -2.99 23.59
N GLU A 41 -5.91 -2.08 22.74
CA GLU A 41 -6.99 -1.16 23.07
C GLU A 41 -8.33 -1.91 23.21
N GLU A 42 -9.18 -1.46 24.14
CA GLU A 42 -10.46 -2.10 24.48
C GLU A 42 -11.37 -2.32 23.24
N LYS A 43 -11.33 -1.43 22.25
CA LYS A 43 -12.13 -1.57 21.02
C LYS A 43 -11.84 -2.84 20.22
N TYR A 44 -10.68 -3.49 20.42
CA TYR A 44 -10.28 -4.74 19.77
C TYR A 44 -10.50 -5.99 20.67
N TRP A 45 -11.00 -5.86 21.91
CA TRP A 45 -11.21 -6.97 22.83
C TRP A 45 -12.53 -7.71 22.62
N GLY A 46 -13.21 -7.46 21.50
CA GLY A 46 -14.48 -8.12 21.17
C GLY A 46 -14.27 -9.51 20.53
N GLU A 47 -15.39 -10.23 20.40
CA GLU A 47 -15.41 -11.57 19.75
C GLU A 47 -15.14 -11.50 18.24
N ASN A 48 -15.04 -10.30 17.65
CA ASN A 48 -14.94 -10.13 16.20
C ASN A 48 -13.51 -9.82 15.70
N PHE A 49 -12.50 -9.81 16.59
CA PHE A 49 -11.11 -9.57 16.20
C PHE A 49 -10.17 -10.59 16.83
N ASP A 50 -9.31 -11.16 16.00
CA ASP A 50 -8.22 -12.04 16.41
C ASP A 50 -6.91 -11.61 15.71
N PHE A 51 -5.84 -11.38 16.48
CA PHE A 51 -4.54 -11.07 15.90
C PHE A 51 -3.61 -12.26 16.05
N GLN A 52 -3.08 -12.73 14.94
CA GLN A 52 -2.15 -13.86 14.89
C GLN A 52 -0.81 -13.42 14.30
N HIS A 53 0.27 -13.64 15.02
CA HIS A 53 1.62 -13.47 14.47
C HIS A 53 1.84 -14.42 13.29
N GLY A 54 2.26 -13.90 12.13
CA GLY A 54 2.45 -14.71 10.92
C GLY A 54 3.55 -14.19 10.01
N ASN A 55 4.53 -15.05 9.74
CA ASN A 55 5.51 -14.82 8.66
C ASN A 55 5.03 -15.54 7.41
N LEU A 56 4.58 -14.80 6.41
CA LEU A 56 4.01 -15.32 5.16
C LEU A 56 5.05 -15.97 4.24
N ASN A 57 6.34 -15.85 4.55
CA ASN A 57 7.38 -16.62 3.86
C ASN A 57 7.39 -18.10 4.31
N ASN A 58 6.69 -18.42 5.39
CA ASN A 58 6.42 -19.79 5.82
C ASN A 58 5.07 -20.24 5.24
N TYR A 59 5.11 -21.14 4.26
CA TYR A 59 3.91 -21.65 3.60
C TYR A 59 2.95 -22.38 4.54
N GLN A 60 3.48 -23.19 5.48
CA GLN A 60 2.65 -23.87 6.46
C GLN A 60 1.88 -22.88 7.34
N ARG A 61 2.52 -21.74 7.69
CA ARG A 61 1.84 -20.67 8.44
C ARG A 61 0.75 -20.00 7.61
N CYS A 62 0.94 -19.85 6.30
CA CYS A 62 -0.11 -19.34 5.43
C CYS A 62 -1.34 -20.26 5.41
N LEU A 63 -1.15 -21.60 5.35
CA LEU A 63 -2.24 -22.58 5.42
C LEU A 63 -3.00 -22.49 6.75
N GLU A 64 -2.31 -22.32 7.87
CA GLU A 64 -2.94 -22.15 9.19
C GLU A 64 -3.73 -20.83 9.29
N LEU A 65 -3.24 -19.77 8.69
CA LEU A 65 -3.88 -18.45 8.71
C LEU A 65 -5.18 -18.42 7.91
N VAL A 66 -5.25 -19.12 6.78
CA VAL A 66 -6.45 -19.16 5.93
C VAL A 66 -7.47 -20.20 6.39
N ASP A 67 -7.14 -21.01 7.41
CA ASP A 67 -8.09 -21.95 7.97
C ASP A 67 -9.30 -21.22 8.57
N ASP A 68 -10.51 -21.64 8.20
CA ASP A 68 -11.78 -21.03 8.62
C ASP A 68 -11.92 -19.53 8.26
N VAL A 69 -11.47 -19.15 7.06
CA VAL A 69 -11.52 -17.79 6.52
C VAL A 69 -12.29 -17.77 5.19
N ASP A 70 -13.23 -16.84 5.07
CA ASP A 70 -14.03 -16.68 3.84
C ASP A 70 -13.31 -15.78 2.82
N VAL A 71 -12.61 -14.73 3.29
CA VAL A 71 -12.02 -13.70 2.45
C VAL A 71 -10.59 -13.39 2.88
N VAL A 72 -9.68 -13.21 1.92
CA VAL A 72 -8.31 -12.77 2.18
C VAL A 72 -8.06 -11.40 1.56
N PHE A 73 -7.61 -10.44 2.38
CA PHE A 73 -7.04 -9.18 1.92
C PHE A 73 -5.52 -9.25 2.04
N GLN A 74 -4.84 -9.49 0.92
CA GLN A 74 -3.37 -9.56 0.85
C GLN A 74 -2.79 -8.15 0.73
N VAL A 75 -2.52 -7.54 1.88
CA VAL A 75 -1.98 -6.17 2.00
C VAL A 75 -0.52 -6.17 2.39
N ALA A 76 -0.04 -7.26 2.99
CA ALA A 76 1.35 -7.40 3.41
C ALA A 76 2.33 -7.13 2.26
N GLY A 77 3.39 -6.41 2.56
CA GLY A 77 4.46 -6.10 1.63
C GLY A 77 5.71 -5.65 2.37
N VAL A 78 6.87 -5.90 1.77
CA VAL A 78 8.13 -5.35 2.25
C VAL A 78 8.29 -3.95 1.66
N LYS A 79 8.46 -2.95 2.51
CA LYS A 79 8.67 -1.56 2.12
C LYS A 79 10.15 -1.20 2.32
N GLY A 80 10.67 -0.37 1.45
CA GLY A 80 12.02 0.12 1.54
C GLY A 80 12.24 1.42 0.77
N SER A 81 13.37 2.07 1.05
CA SER A 81 13.77 3.27 0.32
C SER A 81 14.24 2.92 -1.10
N PRO A 82 14.10 3.84 -2.07
CA PRO A 82 14.64 3.65 -3.42
C PRO A 82 16.15 3.32 -3.42
N LYS A 83 16.91 3.92 -2.49
CA LYS A 83 18.34 3.65 -2.33
C LYS A 83 18.60 2.17 -2.00
N ARG A 84 17.95 1.65 -0.95
CA ARG A 84 18.13 0.26 -0.52
C ARG A 84 17.61 -0.72 -1.56
N ALA A 85 16.51 -0.39 -2.24
CA ALA A 85 15.99 -1.20 -3.33
C ALA A 85 16.97 -1.33 -4.51
N ALA A 86 17.79 -0.30 -4.77
CA ALA A 86 18.83 -0.33 -5.78
C ALA A 86 20.09 -1.08 -5.32
N GLU A 87 20.50 -0.89 -4.06
CA GLU A 87 21.74 -1.47 -3.52
C GLU A 87 21.57 -2.93 -3.03
N GLN A 88 20.40 -3.27 -2.49
CA GLN A 88 20.08 -4.56 -1.88
C GLN A 88 18.71 -5.08 -2.35
N PRO A 89 18.47 -5.25 -3.66
CA PRO A 89 17.15 -5.58 -4.19
C PRO A 89 16.59 -6.91 -3.67
N ASN A 90 17.45 -7.86 -3.34
CA ASN A 90 16.98 -9.16 -2.85
C ASN A 90 16.37 -9.12 -1.45
N ASP A 91 16.65 -8.09 -0.65
CA ASP A 91 15.98 -7.91 0.64
C ASP A 91 14.46 -7.67 0.49
N TYR A 92 14.04 -7.26 -0.71
CA TYR A 92 12.64 -7.04 -1.07
C TYR A 92 12.09 -8.10 -2.00
N PHE A 93 12.87 -8.46 -3.04
CA PHE A 93 12.42 -9.33 -4.12
C PHE A 93 12.00 -10.71 -3.62
N THR A 94 12.92 -11.45 -3.01
CA THR A 94 12.66 -12.82 -2.57
C THR A 94 11.57 -12.90 -1.49
N PRO A 95 11.61 -12.10 -0.40
CA PRO A 95 10.55 -12.15 0.61
C PRO A 95 9.18 -11.80 0.06
N MET A 96 9.06 -10.79 -0.81
CA MET A 96 7.78 -10.42 -1.40
C MET A 96 7.26 -11.48 -2.37
N LEU A 97 8.14 -12.09 -3.18
CA LEU A 97 7.76 -13.16 -4.08
C LEU A 97 7.22 -14.36 -3.31
N GLN A 98 7.93 -14.78 -2.27
CA GLN A 98 7.52 -15.91 -1.43
C GLN A 98 6.19 -15.65 -0.74
N MET A 99 6.02 -14.48 -0.07
CA MET A 99 4.79 -14.19 0.66
C MET A 99 3.58 -14.11 -0.28
N ASN A 100 3.72 -13.49 -1.46
CA ASN A 100 2.63 -13.39 -2.43
C ASN A 100 2.23 -14.77 -2.94
N THR A 101 3.22 -15.58 -3.34
CA THR A 101 3.00 -16.94 -3.87
C THR A 101 2.38 -17.85 -2.81
N ASN A 102 2.92 -17.85 -1.60
CA ASN A 102 2.46 -18.71 -0.51
C ASN A 102 1.01 -18.39 -0.11
N MET A 103 0.70 -17.11 0.06
CA MET A 103 -0.64 -16.72 0.52
C MET A 103 -1.70 -16.96 -0.55
N ALA A 104 -1.41 -16.64 -1.82
CA ALA A 104 -2.34 -16.93 -2.90
C ALA A 104 -2.62 -18.42 -3.05
N GLU A 105 -1.57 -19.28 -2.97
CA GLU A 105 -1.73 -20.72 -3.06
C GLU A 105 -2.44 -21.30 -1.83
N ALA A 106 -2.14 -20.82 -0.63
CA ALA A 106 -2.85 -21.23 0.59
C ALA A 106 -4.34 -20.87 0.52
N ALA A 107 -4.67 -19.66 0.07
CA ALA A 107 -6.05 -19.20 -0.12
C ALA A 107 -6.80 -20.07 -1.15
N ARG A 108 -6.14 -20.41 -2.26
CA ARG A 108 -6.70 -21.32 -3.28
C ARG A 108 -7.01 -22.70 -2.71
N ILE A 109 -6.06 -23.29 -1.96
CA ILE A 109 -6.23 -24.64 -1.38
C ILE A 109 -7.34 -24.65 -0.33
N ALA A 110 -7.42 -23.61 0.50
CA ALA A 110 -8.48 -23.46 1.50
C ALA A 110 -9.87 -23.19 0.87
N GLY A 111 -9.91 -22.83 -0.43
CA GLY A 111 -11.16 -22.54 -1.12
C GLY A 111 -11.83 -21.26 -0.66
N VAL A 112 -11.03 -20.20 -0.32
CA VAL A 112 -11.60 -18.92 0.11
C VAL A 112 -12.57 -18.35 -0.93
N GLU A 113 -13.64 -17.71 -0.47
CA GLU A 113 -14.68 -17.18 -1.35
C GLU A 113 -14.20 -15.99 -2.18
N TRP A 114 -13.24 -15.19 -1.64
CA TRP A 114 -12.69 -14.04 -2.34
C TRP A 114 -11.27 -13.71 -1.90
N TYR A 115 -10.42 -13.33 -2.87
CA TYR A 115 -9.05 -12.92 -2.62
C TYR A 115 -8.78 -11.53 -3.20
N VAL A 116 -8.38 -10.55 -2.39
CA VAL A 116 -8.00 -9.22 -2.86
C VAL A 116 -6.50 -9.06 -2.80
N TYR A 117 -5.88 -8.87 -3.95
CA TYR A 117 -4.44 -8.68 -4.09
C TYR A 117 -4.09 -7.21 -4.21
N THR A 118 -3.27 -6.71 -3.28
CA THR A 118 -2.73 -5.36 -3.34
C THR A 118 -1.43 -5.36 -4.14
N SER A 119 -1.52 -4.89 -5.38
CA SER A 119 -0.41 -4.64 -6.29
C SER A 119 0.24 -3.28 -6.02
N THR A 120 0.70 -2.53 -7.02
CA THR A 120 1.40 -1.24 -6.83
C THR A 120 1.45 -0.43 -8.12
N ILE A 121 1.59 0.89 -7.99
CA ILE A 121 1.98 1.79 -9.10
C ILE A 121 3.29 1.37 -9.79
N GLY A 122 4.19 0.66 -9.08
CA GLY A 122 5.47 0.20 -9.62
C GLY A 122 5.36 -0.85 -10.73
N VAL A 123 4.17 -1.42 -10.99
CA VAL A 123 3.97 -2.35 -12.12
C VAL A 123 3.97 -1.67 -13.48
N TYR A 124 3.84 -0.33 -13.53
CA TYR A 124 3.75 0.41 -14.78
C TYR A 124 5.11 0.79 -15.36
N GLN A 125 5.18 0.80 -16.69
CA GLN A 125 6.23 1.51 -17.41
C GLN A 125 6.06 3.01 -17.24
N PRO A 126 7.15 3.81 -17.27
CA PRO A 126 7.03 5.26 -17.28
C PRO A 126 6.11 5.76 -18.39
N ALA A 127 5.09 6.53 -18.04
CA ALA A 127 4.11 7.16 -18.92
C ALA A 127 3.56 8.41 -18.22
N GLU A 128 2.89 9.29 -18.96
CA GLU A 128 2.25 10.46 -18.36
C GLU A 128 1.05 10.09 -17.49
N VAL A 129 0.29 9.07 -17.92
CA VAL A 129 -0.87 8.52 -17.20
C VAL A 129 -0.82 7.00 -17.29
N PHE A 130 -0.99 6.32 -16.16
CA PHE A 130 -0.93 4.87 -16.02
C PHE A 130 -2.32 4.26 -16.17
N LYS A 131 -2.51 3.50 -17.26
CA LYS A 131 -3.75 2.78 -17.55
C LYS A 131 -3.62 1.31 -17.23
N GLU A 132 -4.64 0.72 -16.62
CA GLU A 132 -4.61 -0.66 -16.14
C GLU A 132 -4.25 -1.67 -17.25
N ASP A 133 -4.74 -1.45 -18.46
CA ASP A 133 -4.57 -2.38 -19.60
C ASP A 133 -3.18 -2.34 -20.24
N ASP A 134 -2.30 -1.44 -19.80
CA ASP A 134 -0.95 -1.33 -20.35
C ASP A 134 0.08 -2.18 -19.61
N VAL A 135 -0.26 -2.70 -18.42
CA VAL A 135 0.69 -3.46 -17.60
C VAL A 135 1.27 -4.67 -18.35
N TRP A 136 0.45 -5.42 -19.05
CA TRP A 136 0.91 -6.63 -19.76
C TRP A 136 1.42 -6.38 -21.20
N LYS A 137 1.44 -5.13 -21.65
CA LYS A 137 2.03 -4.70 -22.93
C LYS A 137 3.43 -4.12 -22.77
N THR A 138 3.86 -3.88 -21.53
CA THR A 138 5.06 -3.11 -21.20
C THR A 138 5.86 -3.79 -20.09
N PHE A 139 7.01 -3.21 -19.72
CA PHE A 139 7.81 -3.62 -18.57
C PHE A 139 7.67 -2.62 -17.42
N PRO A 140 7.89 -3.02 -16.16
CA PRO A 140 7.99 -2.08 -15.05
C PRO A 140 9.07 -1.02 -15.28
N SER A 141 8.92 0.16 -14.66
CA SER A 141 9.98 1.17 -14.63
C SER A 141 11.28 0.59 -14.07
N GLU A 142 12.43 0.98 -14.63
CA GLU A 142 13.74 0.60 -14.08
C GLU A 142 13.91 1.09 -12.62
N ASN A 143 13.26 2.21 -12.23
CA ASN A 143 13.28 2.71 -10.86
C ASN A 143 12.52 1.80 -9.88
N ASP A 144 11.54 1.02 -10.37
CA ASP A 144 10.73 0.08 -9.57
C ASP A 144 10.91 -1.37 -10.03
N LYS A 145 11.94 -1.67 -10.79
CA LYS A 145 12.14 -2.94 -11.49
C LYS A 145 11.79 -4.16 -10.64
N TYR A 146 12.42 -4.30 -9.50
CA TYR A 146 12.27 -5.51 -8.67
C TYR A 146 10.89 -5.56 -8.00
N ALA A 147 10.43 -4.46 -7.44
CA ALA A 147 9.12 -4.38 -6.81
C ALA A 147 7.98 -4.55 -7.85
N GLY A 148 8.12 -3.91 -9.00
CA GLY A 148 7.15 -4.02 -10.10
C GLY A 148 7.03 -5.43 -10.63
N TRP A 149 8.17 -6.12 -10.86
CA TRP A 149 8.15 -7.51 -11.32
C TRP A 149 7.54 -8.45 -10.29
N VAL A 150 7.90 -8.34 -9.01
CA VAL A 150 7.32 -9.19 -7.95
C VAL A 150 5.81 -9.03 -7.89
N LYS A 151 5.31 -7.79 -8.00
CA LYS A 151 3.87 -7.55 -7.97
C LYS A 151 3.17 -8.04 -9.24
N ARG A 152 3.78 -7.89 -10.42
CA ARG A 152 3.28 -8.52 -11.67
C ARG A 152 3.24 -10.05 -11.57
N LEU A 153 4.23 -10.68 -10.96
CA LEU A 153 4.22 -12.15 -10.76
C LEU A 153 3.07 -12.60 -9.88
N GLY A 154 2.70 -11.84 -8.85
CA GLY A 154 1.50 -12.13 -8.06
C GLY A 154 0.20 -11.97 -8.87
N GLU A 155 0.08 -10.94 -9.73
CA GLU A 155 -1.05 -10.80 -10.65
C GLU A 155 -1.11 -11.97 -11.65
N LEU A 156 0.05 -12.36 -12.21
CA LEU A 156 0.16 -13.49 -13.14
C LEU A 156 -0.21 -14.82 -12.49
N GLN A 157 0.10 -15.02 -11.21
CA GLN A 157 -0.30 -16.22 -10.48
C GLN A 157 -1.82 -16.33 -10.38
N LEU A 158 -2.54 -15.23 -10.16
CA LEU A 158 -4.00 -15.22 -10.12
C LEU A 158 -4.59 -15.52 -11.51
N ASP A 159 -4.02 -14.97 -12.58
CA ASP A 159 -4.37 -15.31 -13.95
C ASP A 159 -4.14 -16.80 -14.26
N CYS A 160 -3.04 -17.40 -13.77
CA CYS A 160 -2.80 -18.83 -13.85
C CYS A 160 -3.90 -19.64 -13.13
N PHE A 161 -4.36 -19.17 -11.97
CA PHE A 161 -5.45 -19.84 -11.24
C PHE A 161 -6.77 -19.75 -11.99
N GLU A 162 -7.07 -18.62 -12.62
CA GLU A 162 -8.22 -18.47 -13.48
C GLU A 162 -8.15 -19.45 -14.67
N THR A 163 -7.01 -19.46 -15.36
CA THR A 163 -6.79 -20.29 -16.54
C THR A 163 -6.85 -21.79 -16.23
N HIS A 164 -6.21 -22.22 -15.13
CA HIS A 164 -6.08 -23.65 -14.82
C HIS A 164 -7.25 -24.21 -14.02
N TYR A 165 -7.77 -23.45 -13.05
CA TYR A 165 -8.78 -23.91 -12.10
C TYR A 165 -10.14 -23.24 -12.32
N GLY A 166 -10.24 -22.25 -13.23
CA GLY A 166 -11.48 -21.49 -13.46
C GLY A 166 -11.81 -20.52 -12.32
N LEU A 167 -10.86 -20.18 -11.45
CA LEU A 167 -11.07 -19.29 -10.31
C LEU A 167 -11.12 -17.84 -10.76
N LYS A 168 -12.27 -17.19 -10.60
CA LYS A 168 -12.51 -15.76 -10.94
C LYS A 168 -12.83 -14.90 -9.73
N ASN A 169 -12.72 -15.45 -8.54
CA ASN A 169 -13.12 -14.83 -7.29
C ASN A 169 -11.95 -14.05 -6.66
N TYR A 170 -11.35 -13.15 -7.44
CA TYR A 170 -10.29 -12.28 -6.96
C TYR A 170 -10.41 -10.86 -7.51
N SER A 171 -9.84 -9.91 -6.77
CA SER A 171 -9.66 -8.52 -7.18
C SER A 171 -8.18 -8.13 -7.15
N ILE A 172 -7.77 -7.27 -8.07
CA ILE A 172 -6.43 -6.68 -8.10
C ILE A 172 -6.57 -5.16 -7.95
N VAL A 173 -5.96 -4.60 -6.90
CA VAL A 173 -5.91 -3.16 -6.70
C VAL A 173 -4.47 -2.66 -6.87
N ARG A 174 -4.28 -1.55 -7.57
CA ARG A 174 -2.97 -0.94 -7.85
C ARG A 174 -2.93 0.46 -7.25
N PRO A 175 -2.53 0.60 -5.97
CA PRO A 175 -2.47 1.91 -5.34
C PRO A 175 -1.33 2.76 -5.90
N ALA A 176 -1.57 4.07 -5.95
CA ALA A 176 -0.59 5.13 -6.20
C ALA A 176 0.42 5.25 -5.06
N ASN A 177 1.10 6.40 -4.90
CA ASN A 177 2.01 6.60 -3.78
C ASN A 177 1.21 6.74 -2.48
N ILE A 178 1.22 5.70 -1.67
CA ILE A 178 0.47 5.65 -0.41
C ILE A 178 1.19 6.48 0.64
N TYR A 179 0.44 7.28 1.39
CA TYR A 179 0.90 8.02 2.56
C TYR A 179 -0.17 8.03 3.65
N GLY A 180 0.20 8.32 4.87
CA GLY A 180 -0.77 8.42 5.97
C GLY A 180 -0.10 8.28 7.33
N GLU A 181 -0.93 8.26 8.38
CA GLU A 181 -0.51 7.87 9.72
C GLU A 181 0.01 6.43 9.69
N TYR A 182 0.81 6.05 10.65
CA TYR A 182 1.44 4.72 10.74
C TYR A 182 2.50 4.43 9.68
N ASP A 183 2.93 5.46 8.91
CA ASP A 183 4.08 5.30 8.02
C ASP A 183 5.38 5.11 8.83
N ASN A 184 6.40 4.57 8.16
CA ASN A 184 7.73 4.45 8.75
C ASN A 184 8.48 5.79 8.63
N PHE A 185 8.90 6.34 9.76
CA PHE A 185 9.73 7.57 9.83
C PHE A 185 11.24 7.27 9.97
N GLY A 186 11.66 6.01 9.79
CA GLY A 186 13.06 5.59 9.80
C GLY A 186 13.81 5.97 8.52
N GLU A 187 14.91 5.26 8.25
CA GLU A 187 15.74 5.47 7.05
C GLU A 187 15.02 5.12 5.74
N GLU A 188 13.99 4.27 5.83
CA GLU A 188 13.19 3.77 4.71
C GLU A 188 11.84 4.47 4.57
N SER A 189 11.76 5.72 5.03
CA SER A 189 10.53 6.51 4.97
C SER A 189 10.13 6.86 3.54
N THR A 190 8.82 6.99 3.32
CA THR A 190 8.29 7.58 2.08
C THR A 190 8.57 9.07 2.01
N VAL A 191 8.32 9.67 0.85
CA VAL A 191 8.57 11.11 0.61
C VAL A 191 7.90 11.97 1.67
N ILE A 192 6.59 11.78 1.92
CA ILE A 192 5.83 12.61 2.88
C ILE A 192 6.34 12.39 4.30
N ALA A 193 6.52 11.14 4.72
CA ALA A 193 7.05 10.83 6.05
C ALA A 193 8.46 11.39 6.26
N SER A 194 9.33 11.32 5.23
CA SER A 194 10.68 11.89 5.27
C SER A 194 10.64 13.42 5.39
N LEU A 195 9.80 14.10 4.62
CA LEU A 195 9.66 15.55 4.69
C LEU A 195 9.11 16.00 6.05
N VAL A 196 8.12 15.31 6.60
CA VAL A 196 7.57 15.61 7.94
C VAL A 196 8.65 15.44 9.02
N LYS A 197 9.40 14.32 8.98
CA LYS A 197 10.51 14.09 9.91
C LYS A 197 11.55 15.19 9.85
N LYS A 198 11.99 15.57 8.64
CA LYS A 198 12.98 16.63 8.44
C LYS A 198 12.44 18.00 8.88
N GLY A 199 11.19 18.31 8.51
CA GLY A 199 10.54 19.55 8.92
C GLY A 199 10.49 19.72 10.43
N CYS A 200 10.23 18.65 11.16
CA CYS A 200 10.22 18.66 12.62
C CYS A 200 11.62 18.81 13.23
N ASN A 201 12.61 18.06 12.72
CA ASN A 201 13.89 17.88 13.42
C ASN A 201 15.05 18.74 12.89
N ASP A 202 15.03 19.10 11.60
CA ASP A 202 16.16 19.76 10.95
C ASP A 202 15.99 21.29 10.95
N LYS A 203 17.09 22.01 10.77
CA LYS A 203 17.05 23.49 10.65
C LYS A 203 16.45 23.93 9.33
N LEU A 204 16.76 23.22 8.24
CA LEU A 204 16.26 23.44 6.89
C LEU A 204 15.52 22.19 6.41
N LEU A 205 14.49 22.37 5.60
CA LEU A 205 13.77 21.26 4.97
C LEU A 205 14.48 20.85 3.67
N SER A 206 15.35 19.86 3.75
CA SER A 206 16.08 19.36 2.58
C SER A 206 15.19 18.47 1.70
N VAL A 207 15.07 18.83 0.42
CA VAL A 207 14.33 18.11 -0.62
C VAL A 207 15.32 17.58 -1.66
N TRP A 208 15.26 16.28 -1.96
CA TRP A 208 16.09 15.70 -3.02
C TRP A 208 15.61 16.13 -4.40
N GLY A 209 16.57 16.47 -5.28
CA GLY A 209 16.30 17.01 -6.60
C GLY A 209 15.81 18.45 -6.55
N ASP A 210 15.11 18.89 -7.58
CA ASP A 210 14.59 20.26 -7.73
C ASP A 210 13.11 20.40 -7.30
N GLY A 211 12.49 19.31 -6.84
CA GLY A 211 11.10 19.26 -6.41
C GLY A 211 10.06 19.36 -7.55
N THR A 212 10.48 19.30 -8.82
CA THR A 212 9.56 19.38 -9.97
C THR A 212 8.79 18.09 -10.28
N PRO A 213 9.25 16.87 -9.93
CA PRO A 213 8.52 15.65 -10.24
C PRO A 213 7.09 15.66 -9.72
N ILE A 214 6.18 15.21 -10.59
CA ILE A 214 4.74 15.10 -10.28
C ILE A 214 4.43 13.67 -9.87
N ARG A 215 3.72 13.52 -8.77
CA ARG A 215 3.27 12.23 -8.24
C ARG A 215 1.79 12.26 -7.91
N ASP A 216 1.15 11.12 -8.10
CA ASP A 216 -0.16 10.83 -7.54
C ASP A 216 0.03 10.28 -6.13
N PHE A 217 -0.64 10.89 -5.15
CA PHE A 217 -0.64 10.45 -3.76
C PHE A 217 -2.05 10.08 -3.32
N ILE A 218 -2.15 8.98 -2.60
CA ILE A 218 -3.40 8.52 -2.00
C ILE A 218 -3.22 8.23 -0.53
N HIS A 219 -4.17 8.68 0.29
CA HIS A 219 -4.14 8.41 1.72
C HIS A 219 -4.41 6.92 2.01
N ALA A 220 -3.73 6.35 3.00
CA ALA A 220 -3.84 4.92 3.36
C ALA A 220 -5.27 4.49 3.72
N GLU A 221 -6.04 5.38 4.31
CA GLU A 221 -7.47 5.19 4.59
C GLU A 221 -8.29 5.01 3.31
N ASP A 222 -7.99 5.79 2.27
CA ASP A 222 -8.66 5.67 0.97
C ASP A 222 -8.26 4.38 0.23
N VAL A 223 -7.01 3.95 0.36
CA VAL A 223 -6.58 2.64 -0.16
C VAL A 223 -7.34 1.51 0.54
N ALA A 224 -7.45 1.55 1.87
CA ALA A 224 -8.21 0.57 2.64
C ALA A 224 -9.68 0.51 2.18
N ARG A 225 -10.29 1.68 1.95
CA ARG A 225 -11.66 1.78 1.42
C ARG A 225 -11.78 1.21 0.00
N GLY A 226 -10.79 1.45 -0.87
CA GLY A 226 -10.74 0.88 -2.22
C GLY A 226 -10.60 -0.64 -2.21
N ILE A 227 -9.80 -1.21 -1.31
CA ILE A 227 -9.66 -2.65 -1.11
C ILE A 227 -11.01 -3.25 -0.69
N LEU A 228 -11.65 -2.68 0.32
CA LEU A 228 -12.93 -3.16 0.81
C LEU A 228 -14.02 -3.04 -0.26
N MET A 229 -14.08 -1.93 -0.99
CA MET A 229 -14.99 -1.72 -2.10
C MET A 229 -14.79 -2.76 -3.22
N SER A 230 -13.55 -3.10 -3.55
CA SER A 230 -13.27 -4.08 -4.61
C SER A 230 -13.83 -5.47 -4.27
N TYR A 231 -13.78 -5.85 -2.99
CA TYR A 231 -14.43 -7.06 -2.48
C TYR A 231 -15.96 -6.96 -2.50
N GLU A 232 -16.51 -5.89 -1.93
CA GLU A 232 -17.97 -5.72 -1.80
C GLU A 232 -18.68 -5.67 -3.17
N ASN A 233 -18.06 -5.05 -4.17
CA ASN A 233 -18.56 -4.98 -5.53
C ASN A 233 -18.12 -6.16 -6.42
N LYS A 234 -17.34 -7.11 -5.87
CA LYS A 234 -16.86 -8.29 -6.61
C LYS A 234 -16.13 -7.90 -7.91
N ILE A 235 -15.26 -6.90 -7.84
CA ILE A 235 -14.53 -6.37 -9.00
C ILE A 235 -13.43 -7.37 -9.38
N THR A 236 -13.53 -7.94 -10.59
CA THR A 236 -12.57 -8.94 -11.10
C THR A 236 -11.50 -8.33 -12.01
N GLU A 237 -11.75 -7.17 -12.60
CA GLU A 237 -10.74 -6.45 -13.38
C GLU A 237 -9.79 -5.64 -12.49
N PRO A 238 -8.51 -5.50 -12.85
CA PRO A 238 -7.59 -4.66 -12.10
C PRO A 238 -8.05 -3.21 -12.06
N ILE A 239 -7.97 -2.57 -10.88
CA ILE A 239 -8.31 -1.15 -10.70
C ILE A 239 -7.16 -0.37 -10.10
N ASN A 240 -6.97 0.85 -10.60
CA ASN A 240 -6.10 1.84 -9.99
C ASN A 240 -6.76 2.45 -8.76
N LEU A 241 -5.98 2.69 -7.71
CA LEU A 241 -6.39 3.46 -6.54
C LEU A 241 -5.44 4.64 -6.37
N GLY A 242 -5.82 5.79 -6.85
CA GLY A 242 -5.07 7.04 -6.80
C GLY A 242 -5.97 8.21 -6.45
N SER A 243 -5.41 9.41 -6.43
CA SER A 243 -6.21 10.64 -6.40
C SER A 243 -6.64 11.06 -7.81
N GLY A 244 -5.89 10.66 -8.84
CA GLY A 244 -6.01 11.18 -10.18
C GLY A 244 -5.42 12.59 -10.35
N ASP A 245 -5.04 13.22 -9.23
CA ASP A 245 -4.46 14.56 -9.18
C ASP A 245 -2.94 14.48 -8.99
N GLY A 246 -2.22 15.06 -9.91
CA GLY A 246 -0.76 15.13 -9.85
C GLY A 246 -0.28 16.30 -9.00
N VAL A 247 0.57 16.02 -8.01
CA VAL A 247 1.15 17.05 -7.13
C VAL A 247 2.66 17.06 -7.26
N ARG A 248 3.28 18.25 -7.33
CA ARG A 248 4.73 18.38 -7.34
C ARG A 248 5.30 18.12 -5.94
N ILE A 249 6.48 17.52 -5.88
CA ILE A 249 7.16 17.29 -4.59
C ILE A 249 7.42 18.62 -3.85
N ARG A 250 7.71 19.73 -4.59
CA ARG A 250 7.87 21.06 -3.99
C ARG A 250 6.62 21.59 -3.31
N ASP A 251 5.44 21.24 -3.82
CA ASP A 251 4.17 21.71 -3.23
C ASP A 251 3.92 21.01 -1.88
N ILE A 252 4.23 19.71 -1.81
CA ILE A 252 4.21 18.95 -0.55
C ILE A 252 5.23 19.52 0.45
N ALA A 253 6.46 19.77 -0.01
CA ALA A 253 7.50 20.39 0.82
C ALA A 253 7.05 21.75 1.36
N SER A 254 6.35 22.56 0.55
CA SER A 254 5.83 23.85 0.98
C SER A 254 4.78 23.74 2.09
N ILE A 255 3.90 22.75 2.03
CA ILE A 255 2.91 22.50 3.12
C ILE A 255 3.62 22.17 4.42
N VAL A 256 4.61 21.26 4.37
CA VAL A 256 5.39 20.86 5.56
C VAL A 256 6.25 22.01 6.09
N ALA A 257 6.93 22.73 5.19
CA ALA A 257 7.78 23.87 5.55
C ALA A 257 6.96 24.99 6.22
N THR A 258 5.78 25.30 5.70
CA THR A 258 4.87 26.28 6.27
C THR A 258 4.45 25.89 7.69
N HIS A 259 4.12 24.61 7.91
CA HIS A 259 3.70 24.13 9.23
C HIS A 259 4.81 24.31 10.28
N TYR A 260 6.06 23.97 9.94
CA TYR A 260 7.18 24.03 10.88
C TYR A 260 7.98 25.36 10.84
N GLY A 261 7.59 26.32 9.99
CA GLY A 261 8.31 27.60 9.83
C GLY A 261 9.74 27.40 9.30
N LYS A 262 9.93 26.49 8.34
CA LYS A 262 11.25 26.13 7.80
C LYS A 262 11.48 26.73 6.42
N GLU A 263 12.74 27.04 6.10
CA GLU A 263 13.18 27.28 4.72
C GLU A 263 13.43 25.95 4.01
N ILE A 264 13.14 25.91 2.71
CA ILE A 264 13.32 24.72 1.87
C ILE A 264 14.68 24.83 1.16
N GLU A 265 15.47 23.76 1.22
CA GLU A 265 16.72 23.60 0.49
C GLU A 265 16.57 22.45 -0.53
N TYR A 266 16.86 22.71 -1.81
CA TYR A 266 16.80 21.70 -2.86
C TYR A 266 18.19 21.12 -3.13
N ASP A 267 18.39 19.83 -2.85
CA ASP A 267 19.63 19.11 -3.15
C ASP A 267 19.57 18.54 -4.59
N VAL A 268 19.94 19.36 -5.55
CA VAL A 268 19.95 19.01 -6.98
C VAL A 268 21.06 17.99 -7.35
N THR A 269 21.92 17.62 -6.41
CA THR A 269 22.90 16.53 -6.61
C THR A 269 22.24 15.15 -6.53
N LYS A 270 21.02 15.08 -6.00
CA LYS A 270 20.21 13.86 -5.91
C LYS A 270 19.26 13.72 -7.11
N PRO A 271 18.96 12.48 -7.54
CA PRO A 271 18.10 12.27 -8.69
C PRO A 271 16.64 12.66 -8.41
N ASN A 272 15.98 13.19 -9.43
CA ASN A 272 14.54 13.51 -9.41
C ASN A 272 13.63 12.25 -9.51
N GLY A 273 14.13 11.13 -10.08
CA GLY A 273 13.30 10.00 -10.50
C GLY A 273 12.47 10.32 -11.75
N ASP A 274 11.38 9.59 -11.96
CA ASP A 274 10.49 9.80 -13.12
C ASP A 274 9.82 11.19 -13.04
N ASN A 275 9.64 11.85 -14.20
CA ASN A 275 9.09 13.22 -14.26
C ASN A 275 7.64 13.27 -13.79
N LYS A 276 6.82 12.28 -14.19
CA LYS A 276 5.40 12.24 -13.86
C LYS A 276 4.93 10.80 -13.64
N ARG A 277 4.08 10.62 -12.64
CA ARG A 277 3.39 9.37 -12.34
C ARG A 277 1.98 9.71 -11.90
N LEU A 278 1.00 9.46 -12.75
CA LEU A 278 -0.41 9.76 -12.53
C LEU A 278 -1.25 8.54 -12.88
N MET A 279 -2.20 8.19 -12.03
CA MET A 279 -3.13 7.08 -12.27
C MET A 279 -4.30 7.54 -13.15
N ASP A 280 -4.70 6.72 -14.11
CA ASP A 280 -6.01 6.80 -14.73
C ASP A 280 -7.04 6.25 -13.74
N MET A 281 -7.97 7.09 -13.33
CA MET A 281 -8.99 6.71 -12.33
C MET A 281 -10.32 6.32 -12.95
N THR A 282 -10.44 6.36 -14.29
CA THR A 282 -11.71 6.15 -15.02
C THR A 282 -12.41 4.84 -14.60
N ARG A 283 -11.63 3.77 -14.44
CA ARG A 283 -12.18 2.47 -14.06
C ARG A 283 -12.65 2.46 -12.59
N ALA A 284 -11.86 2.96 -11.68
CA ALA A 284 -12.25 3.05 -10.26
C ALA A 284 -13.47 3.97 -10.05
N ASP A 285 -13.51 5.11 -10.78
CA ASP A 285 -14.64 6.04 -10.78
C ASP A 285 -15.94 5.38 -11.24
N SER A 286 -15.87 4.49 -12.24
CA SER A 286 -17.04 3.74 -12.72
C SER A 286 -17.67 2.83 -11.67
N TYR A 287 -16.89 2.42 -10.67
CA TYR A 287 -17.34 1.69 -9.50
C TYR A 287 -17.68 2.60 -8.29
N GLY A 288 -17.66 3.92 -8.48
CA GLY A 288 -17.97 4.90 -7.46
C GLY A 288 -16.84 5.15 -6.45
N PHE A 289 -15.60 4.79 -6.79
CA PHE A 289 -14.46 5.10 -5.93
C PHE A 289 -13.95 6.52 -6.18
N HIS A 290 -13.99 7.34 -5.14
CA HIS A 290 -13.36 8.66 -5.11
C HIS A 290 -12.60 8.82 -3.80
N PRO A 291 -11.34 9.29 -3.80
CA PRO A 291 -10.61 9.63 -2.58
C PRO A 291 -11.40 10.62 -1.71
N LYS A 292 -11.39 10.43 -0.39
CA LYS A 292 -12.09 11.30 0.56
C LYS A 292 -11.15 12.18 1.37
N VAL A 293 -9.89 11.78 1.48
CA VAL A 293 -8.88 12.53 2.22
C VAL A 293 -8.11 13.39 1.22
N ASP A 294 -8.34 14.70 1.24
CA ASP A 294 -7.52 15.62 0.46
C ASP A 294 -6.07 15.66 0.98
N LEU A 295 -5.14 16.01 0.08
CA LEU A 295 -3.71 15.91 0.36
C LEU A 295 -3.27 16.76 1.56
N GLU A 296 -3.76 17.99 1.67
CA GLU A 296 -3.36 18.89 2.76
C GLU A 296 -3.85 18.39 4.11
N THR A 297 -5.09 17.95 4.19
CA THR A 297 -5.66 17.31 5.39
C THR A 297 -4.88 16.05 5.75
N GLY A 298 -4.58 15.20 4.78
CA GLY A 298 -3.80 13.98 5.00
C GLY A 298 -2.38 14.28 5.50
N ILE A 299 -1.68 15.26 4.93
CA ILE A 299 -0.35 15.67 5.41
C ILE A 299 -0.42 16.20 6.85
N LYS A 300 -1.42 17.01 7.20
CA LYS A 300 -1.62 17.50 8.58
C LYS A 300 -1.86 16.34 9.56
N ARG A 301 -2.57 15.29 9.14
CA ARG A 301 -2.76 14.07 9.96
C ARG A 301 -1.42 13.35 10.19
N VAL A 302 -0.57 13.21 9.16
CA VAL A 302 0.78 12.62 9.27
C VAL A 302 1.66 13.44 10.21
N ILE A 303 1.64 14.78 10.10
CA ILE A 303 2.37 15.68 10.97
C ILE A 303 1.96 15.47 12.45
N LYS A 304 0.65 15.54 12.73
CA LYS A 304 0.10 15.34 14.07
C LYS A 304 0.48 13.97 14.65
N TYR A 305 0.43 12.94 13.82
CA TYR A 305 0.81 11.58 14.23
C TYR A 305 2.31 11.53 14.59
N TYR A 306 3.18 12.08 13.72
CA TYR A 306 4.61 12.11 13.97
C TYR A 306 4.96 12.89 15.25
N GLU A 307 4.37 14.06 15.46
CA GLU A 307 4.56 14.86 16.68
C GLU A 307 4.12 14.12 17.95
N HIS A 308 3.09 13.28 17.84
CA HIS A 308 2.65 12.43 18.96
C HIS A 308 3.71 11.36 19.30
N LEU A 309 4.37 10.78 18.30
CA LEU A 309 5.45 9.79 18.50
C LEU A 309 6.71 10.38 19.13
N GLN A 310 6.88 11.70 19.12
CA GLN A 310 8.06 12.39 19.72
C GLN A 310 7.84 12.77 21.20
N LYS A 311 6.63 12.60 21.74
CA LYS A 311 6.28 12.89 23.14
C LYS A 311 6.48 11.67 24.02
#